data_003b95dca61a564466d4b0fbef216fc9
#
_entry.id   003b95dca61a564466d4b0fbef216fc9
#
_cell.length_a   1.000
_cell.length_b   1.000
_cell.length_c   1.000
_cell.angle_alpha   90.00
_cell.angle_beta   90.00
_cell.angle_gamma   90.00
#
_symmetry.space_group_name_H-M   'P 1'
#
loop_
_entity.id
_entity.type
_entity.pdbx_description
1 polymer ?
#
loop_
_entity_poly.entity_id
_entity_poly.type
_entity_poly.pdbx_seq_one_letter_code
_entity_poly.pdbx_strand_id
1 'polypeptide(L)'
;LSWDDITRDVQTLCEKIFIDYPNIDSVMGLPRGGMIPAVLISHELDLPFVLHPGKNTLVVDDINDTGHTLSKAPGAYWAVLHNKPTSKFKDCIYAKEVGDQWIVYPWEREDSEAIPDYLKEVEHLRDSHYIGGLTMPGGAKTSWWKKMKDNE
;
A
#
# COMPACT_ATOMS: atom_id res chain seq x y z
N LEU A 1 13.67 -3.81 -2.77
CA LEU A 1 13.69 -4.09 -1.33
C LEU A 1 13.54 -5.57 -1.05
N SER A 2 14.11 -6.02 0.05
CA SER A 2 13.95 -7.37 0.59
C SER A 2 12.85 -7.42 1.66
N TRP A 3 12.39 -8.63 2.01
CA TRP A 3 11.49 -8.82 3.14
C TRP A 3 12.14 -8.42 4.48
N ASP A 4 13.46 -8.55 4.61
CA ASP A 4 14.20 -8.11 5.80
C ASP A 4 14.20 -6.57 5.91
N ASP A 5 14.26 -5.85 4.79
CA ASP A 5 14.13 -4.40 4.77
C ASP A 5 12.73 -3.99 5.25
N ILE A 6 11.68 -4.65 4.75
CA ILE A 6 10.30 -4.39 5.16
C ILE A 6 10.10 -4.67 6.64
N THR A 7 10.64 -5.77 7.15
CA THR A 7 10.54 -6.12 8.58
C THR A 7 11.14 -5.03 9.46
N ARG A 8 12.32 -4.54 9.12
CA ARG A 8 12.97 -3.44 9.86
C ARG A 8 12.18 -2.13 9.78
N ASP A 9 11.66 -1.81 8.61
CA ASP A 9 10.89 -0.59 8.42
C ASP A 9 9.55 -0.64 9.18
N VAL A 10 8.88 -1.80 9.20
CA VAL A 10 7.68 -2.03 10.02
C VAL A 10 7.99 -1.88 11.50
N GLN A 11 9.07 -2.47 12.00
CA GLN A 11 9.47 -2.34 13.41
C GLN A 11 9.71 -0.87 13.79
N THR A 12 10.47 -0.14 12.96
CA THR A 12 10.72 1.29 13.17
C THR A 12 9.42 2.09 13.23
N LEU A 13 8.49 1.79 12.33
CA LEU A 13 7.20 2.47 12.27
C LEU A 13 6.35 2.14 13.49
N CYS A 14 6.31 0.87 13.91
CA CYS A 14 5.56 0.44 15.08
C CYS A 14 6.09 1.05 16.39
N GLU A 15 7.40 1.20 16.53
CA GLU A 15 8.01 1.91 17.67
C GLU A 15 7.53 3.36 17.75
N LYS A 16 7.52 4.08 16.64
CA LYS A 16 7.02 5.47 16.57
C LYS A 16 5.53 5.54 16.94
N ILE A 17 4.73 4.64 16.40
CA ILE A 17 3.29 4.58 16.67
C ILE A 17 3.02 4.31 18.14
N PHE A 18 3.71 3.32 18.72
CA PHE A 18 3.54 2.92 20.11
C PHE A 18 3.88 4.07 21.09
N ILE A 19 4.94 4.82 20.80
CA ILE A 19 5.42 5.89 21.69
C ILE A 19 4.56 7.16 21.54
N ASP A 20 4.31 7.59 20.29
CA ASP A 20 3.80 8.93 20.00
C ASP A 20 2.29 8.97 19.73
N TYR A 21 1.66 7.81 19.42
CA TYR A 21 0.26 7.73 19.02
C TYR A 21 -0.54 6.66 19.78
N PRO A 22 -0.62 6.75 21.12
CA PRO A 22 -1.23 5.71 21.95
C PRO A 22 -2.74 5.57 21.77
N ASN A 23 -3.40 6.52 21.11
CA ASN A 23 -4.84 6.48 20.87
C ASN A 23 -5.25 5.65 19.65
N ILE A 24 -4.30 5.23 18.82
CA ILE A 24 -4.60 4.34 17.71
C ILE A 24 -5.07 2.99 18.24
N ASP A 25 -6.23 2.54 17.80
CA ASP A 25 -6.90 1.34 18.30
C ASP A 25 -7.17 0.26 17.22
N SER A 26 -6.90 0.58 15.99
CA SER A 26 -7.14 -0.30 14.84
C SER A 26 -6.31 0.09 13.65
N VAL A 27 -6.17 -0.82 12.69
CA VAL A 27 -5.35 -0.63 11.48
C VAL A 27 -6.17 -0.97 10.25
N MET A 28 -6.03 -0.16 9.21
CA MET A 28 -6.59 -0.38 7.87
C MET A 28 -5.51 -0.18 6.82
N GLY A 29 -5.49 -1.02 5.79
CA GLY A 29 -4.58 -0.86 4.66
C GLY A 29 -5.29 -0.30 3.42
N LEU A 30 -4.61 0.57 2.70
CA LEU A 30 -5.07 1.03 1.39
C LEU A 30 -4.69 0.01 0.32
N PRO A 31 -5.63 -0.44 -0.50
CA PRO A 31 -5.30 -1.36 -1.58
C PRO A 31 -4.41 -0.65 -2.63
N ARG A 32 -3.51 -1.34 -3.21
CA ARG A 32 -3.10 -2.70 -2.90
C ARG A 32 -1.88 -2.73 -2.00
N GLY A 33 -0.91 -1.82 -2.23
CA GLY A 33 0.41 -1.81 -1.58
C GLY A 33 0.35 -1.67 -0.06
N GLY A 34 -0.59 -0.87 0.44
CA GLY A 34 -0.76 -0.64 1.87
C GLY A 34 -1.35 -1.81 2.67
N MET A 35 -1.94 -2.79 2.00
CA MET A 35 -2.56 -3.94 2.68
C MET A 35 -1.53 -4.80 3.41
N ILE A 36 -0.39 -5.03 2.81
CA ILE A 36 0.66 -5.89 3.39
C ILE A 36 1.30 -5.23 4.62
N PRO A 37 1.83 -4.00 4.55
CA PRO A 37 2.35 -3.36 5.75
C PRO A 37 1.29 -3.16 6.84
N ALA A 38 0.02 -2.93 6.49
CA ALA A 38 -1.05 -2.83 7.47
C ALA A 38 -1.27 -4.13 8.25
N VAL A 39 -1.23 -5.27 7.58
CA VAL A 39 -1.32 -6.58 8.25
C VAL A 39 -0.13 -6.80 9.18
N LEU A 40 1.07 -6.47 8.74
CA LEU A 40 2.29 -6.61 9.56
C LEU A 40 2.23 -5.71 10.80
N ILE A 41 1.81 -4.46 10.66
CA ILE A 41 1.62 -3.51 11.77
C ILE A 41 0.54 -4.00 12.74
N SER A 42 -0.59 -4.49 12.22
CA SER A 42 -1.68 -5.06 13.02
C SER A 42 -1.18 -6.18 13.93
N HIS A 43 -0.36 -7.09 13.40
CA HIS A 43 0.23 -8.17 14.19
C HIS A 43 1.28 -7.67 15.18
N GLU A 44 2.17 -6.78 14.76
CA GLU A 44 3.25 -6.27 15.62
C GLU A 44 2.72 -5.48 16.82
N LEU A 45 1.67 -4.68 16.63
CA LEU A 45 1.05 -3.87 17.68
C LEU A 45 -0.13 -4.56 18.37
N ASP A 46 -0.50 -5.76 17.95
CA ASP A 46 -1.69 -6.49 18.44
C ASP A 46 -2.97 -5.64 18.36
N LEU A 47 -3.16 -4.97 17.23
CA LEU A 47 -4.34 -4.15 16.96
C LEU A 47 -5.25 -4.83 15.92
N PRO A 48 -6.58 -4.73 16.06
CA PRO A 48 -7.50 -5.28 15.08
C PRO A 48 -7.32 -4.65 13.70
N PHE A 49 -7.36 -5.49 12.67
CA PHE A 49 -7.41 -5.07 11.28
C PHE A 49 -8.86 -4.83 10.87
N VAL A 50 -9.15 -3.63 10.34
CA VAL A 50 -10.50 -3.22 9.97
C VAL A 50 -10.57 -2.86 8.49
N LEU A 51 -11.76 -3.01 7.90
CA LEU A 51 -12.02 -2.68 6.49
C LEU A 51 -12.62 -1.27 6.33
N HIS A 52 -13.12 -0.69 7.41
CA HIS A 52 -13.67 0.66 7.43
C HIS A 52 -13.05 1.45 8.58
N PRO A 53 -12.55 2.67 8.31
CA PRO A 53 -11.86 3.44 9.34
C PRO A 53 -12.84 3.99 10.37
N GLY A 54 -12.48 3.81 11.64
CA GLY A 54 -13.08 4.51 12.78
C GLY A 54 -12.27 5.75 13.14
N LYS A 55 -12.65 6.39 14.22
CA LYS A 55 -12.03 7.64 14.70
C LYS A 55 -10.53 7.52 14.99
N ASN A 56 -10.09 6.38 15.50
CA ASN A 56 -8.72 6.12 15.91
C ASN A 56 -8.05 5.03 15.07
N THR A 57 -8.51 4.83 13.86
CA THR A 57 -7.92 3.88 12.92
C THR A 57 -6.68 4.47 12.25
N LEU A 58 -5.58 3.72 12.26
CA LEU A 58 -4.41 4.00 11.46
C LEU A 58 -4.65 3.53 10.03
N VAL A 59 -4.59 4.43 9.07
CA VAL A 59 -4.67 4.13 7.65
C VAL A 59 -3.27 4.01 7.08
N VAL A 60 -2.95 2.86 6.49
CA VAL A 60 -1.58 2.51 6.08
C VAL A 60 -1.50 2.40 4.55
N ASP A 61 -0.44 2.98 4.01
CA ASP A 61 0.01 2.76 2.62
C ASP A 61 1.49 2.36 2.63
N ASP A 62 2.02 1.90 1.51
CA ASP A 62 3.43 1.55 1.39
C ASP A 62 4.31 2.79 1.24
N ILE A 63 3.90 3.74 0.42
CA ILE A 63 4.68 4.94 0.11
C ILE A 63 3.80 6.19 0.00
N ASN A 64 4.33 7.29 0.52
CA ASN A 64 3.81 8.63 0.26
C ASN A 64 4.66 9.28 -0.84
N ASP A 65 4.27 9.09 -2.09
CA ASP A 65 5.00 9.60 -3.25
C ASP A 65 4.57 11.03 -3.60
N THR A 66 3.42 11.19 -4.23
CA THR A 66 2.85 12.51 -4.58
C THR A 66 1.93 13.07 -3.49
N GLY A 67 1.41 12.22 -2.63
CA GLY A 67 0.37 12.53 -1.65
C GLY A 67 -1.05 12.39 -2.17
N HIS A 68 -1.22 12.00 -3.43
CA HIS A 68 -2.54 11.90 -4.06
C HIS A 68 -3.46 10.90 -3.36
N THR A 69 -2.96 9.70 -3.10
CA THR A 69 -3.74 8.63 -2.46
C THR A 69 -4.10 9.00 -1.02
N LEU A 70 -3.12 9.42 -0.22
CA LEU A 70 -3.34 9.76 1.19
C LEU A 70 -4.23 10.98 1.36
N SER A 71 -4.15 11.97 0.48
CA SER A 71 -5.00 13.16 0.56
C SER A 71 -6.48 12.88 0.39
N LYS A 72 -6.82 11.74 -0.22
CA LYS A 72 -8.20 11.28 -0.44
C LYS A 72 -8.63 10.17 0.51
N ALA A 73 -7.67 9.59 1.25
CA ALA A 73 -7.97 8.52 2.18
C ALA A 73 -8.71 9.05 3.42
N PRO A 74 -9.80 8.40 3.83
CA PRO A 74 -10.47 8.76 5.08
C PRO A 74 -9.62 8.37 6.27
N GLY A 75 -9.70 9.13 7.35
CA GLY A 75 -8.99 8.78 8.58
C GLY A 75 -8.51 10.01 9.36
N ALA A 76 -7.93 9.75 10.51
CA ALA A 76 -7.29 10.75 11.36
C ALA A 76 -5.80 10.49 11.57
N TYR A 77 -5.33 9.29 11.27
CA TYR A 77 -3.94 8.87 11.38
C TYR A 77 -3.54 8.15 10.09
N TRP A 78 -2.41 8.53 9.52
CA TRP A 78 -1.88 7.92 8.30
C TRP A 78 -0.43 7.50 8.53
N ALA A 79 -0.07 6.33 8.04
CA ALA A 79 1.30 5.82 8.10
C ALA A 79 1.73 5.21 6.78
N VAL A 80 3.02 5.33 6.49
CA VAL A 80 3.67 4.73 5.32
C VAL A 80 5.02 4.14 5.71
N LEU A 81 5.50 3.16 4.98
CA LEU A 81 6.88 2.70 5.15
C LEU A 81 7.86 3.77 4.69
N HIS A 82 7.61 4.34 3.53
CA HIS A 82 8.52 5.28 2.88
C HIS A 82 7.84 6.62 2.56
N ASN A 83 8.51 7.70 2.88
CA ASN A 83 8.03 9.05 2.59
C ASN A 83 8.97 9.76 1.63
N LYS A 84 8.43 10.31 0.54
CA LYS A 84 9.17 11.24 -0.31
C LYS A 84 8.98 12.67 0.20
N PRO A 85 10.07 13.41 0.49
CA PRO A 85 9.96 14.78 0.98
C PRO A 85 9.22 15.71 0.02
N THR A 86 9.19 15.37 -1.26
CA THR A 86 8.49 16.12 -2.32
C THR A 86 6.98 15.92 -2.32
N SER A 87 6.46 14.93 -1.57
CA SER A 87 5.02 14.72 -1.45
C SER A 87 4.31 15.95 -0.91
N LYS A 88 3.12 16.23 -1.44
CA LYS A 88 2.25 17.31 -0.97
C LYS A 88 1.51 16.98 0.32
N PHE A 89 1.38 15.69 0.65
CA PHE A 89 0.77 15.25 1.90
C PHE A 89 1.83 15.14 3.00
N LYS A 90 1.71 15.96 4.05
CA LYS A 90 2.73 16.07 5.11
C LYS A 90 2.36 15.39 6.43
N ASP A 91 1.09 15.03 6.61
CA ASP A 91 0.56 14.54 7.89
C ASP A 91 0.64 13.01 8.02
N CYS A 92 1.71 12.38 7.56
CA CYS A 92 1.88 10.94 7.72
C CYS A 92 3.06 10.58 8.64
N ILE A 93 2.87 9.51 9.38
CA ILE A 93 3.92 8.83 10.14
C ILE A 93 4.68 7.94 9.14
N TYR A 94 6.01 7.92 9.19
CA TYR A 94 6.78 7.10 8.26
C TYR A 94 7.98 6.44 8.93
N ALA A 95 8.39 5.28 8.40
CA ALA A 95 9.58 4.60 8.86
C ALA A 95 10.84 5.36 8.46
N LYS A 96 10.95 5.72 7.17
CA LYS A 96 12.08 6.52 6.67
C LYS A 96 11.73 7.37 5.45
N GLU A 97 12.54 8.41 5.22
CA GLU A 97 12.51 9.17 3.98
C GLU A 97 13.31 8.45 2.88
N VAL A 98 12.86 8.60 1.64
CA VAL A 98 13.49 8.04 0.44
C VAL A 98 13.61 9.11 -0.62
N GLY A 99 14.58 8.94 -1.54
CA GLY A 99 14.77 9.84 -2.67
C GLY A 99 13.76 9.63 -3.79
N ASP A 100 14.03 10.21 -4.94
CA ASP A 100 13.13 10.19 -6.10
C ASP A 100 13.12 8.86 -6.87
N GLN A 101 13.96 7.91 -6.50
CA GLN A 101 14.01 6.61 -7.17
C GLN A 101 12.69 5.85 -7.05
N TRP A 102 12.39 5.09 -8.08
CA TRP A 102 11.30 4.13 -8.03
C TRP A 102 11.65 2.98 -7.09
N ILE A 103 10.73 2.64 -6.18
CA ILE A 103 10.90 1.54 -5.24
C ILE A 103 10.04 0.36 -5.71
N VAL A 104 10.66 -0.81 -5.79
CA VAL A 104 9.96 -2.08 -6.02
C VAL A 104 9.91 -2.83 -4.70
N TYR A 105 8.71 -3.09 -4.22
CA TYR A 105 8.48 -3.82 -2.99
C TYR A 105 8.53 -5.34 -3.21
N PRO A 106 8.85 -6.15 -2.19
CA PRO A 106 9.00 -7.59 -2.37
C PRO A 106 7.70 -8.33 -2.73
N TRP A 107 6.55 -7.69 -2.56
CA TRP A 107 5.25 -8.20 -3.00
C TRP A 107 4.86 -7.77 -4.42
N GLU A 108 5.64 -6.91 -5.03
CA GLU A 108 5.43 -6.46 -6.41
C GLU A 108 6.18 -7.36 -7.39
N ARG A 109 5.79 -7.28 -8.64
CA ARG A 109 6.54 -7.92 -9.72
C ARG A 109 7.83 -7.15 -9.99
N GLU A 110 8.90 -7.85 -10.33
CA GLU A 110 10.19 -7.24 -10.68
C GLU A 110 10.11 -6.31 -11.90
N ASP A 111 9.14 -6.58 -12.79
CA ASP A 111 8.86 -5.78 -13.99
C ASP A 111 7.75 -4.73 -13.77
N SER A 112 7.46 -4.36 -12.54
CA SER A 112 6.44 -3.36 -12.26
C SER A 112 6.85 -2.01 -12.83
N GLU A 113 5.92 -1.38 -13.55
CA GLU A 113 6.16 -0.08 -14.16
C GLU A 113 6.01 1.04 -13.13
N ALA A 114 6.77 2.13 -13.32
CA ALA A 114 6.71 3.33 -12.48
C ALA A 114 5.42 4.14 -12.71
N ILE A 115 4.26 3.46 -12.63
CA ILE A 115 2.94 4.07 -12.80
C ILE A 115 2.20 3.99 -11.46
N PRO A 116 1.76 5.11 -10.90
CA PRO A 116 0.97 5.13 -9.68
C PRO A 116 -0.29 4.25 -9.80
N ASP A 117 -0.63 3.54 -8.73
CA ASP A 117 -1.76 2.59 -8.72
C ASP A 117 -3.10 3.23 -9.11
N TYR A 118 -3.35 4.49 -8.71
CA TYR A 118 -4.57 5.18 -9.11
C TYR A 118 -4.69 5.42 -10.62
N LEU A 119 -3.58 5.54 -11.33
CA LEU A 119 -3.57 5.63 -12.81
C LEU A 119 -3.76 4.25 -13.45
N LYS A 120 -3.21 3.20 -12.84
CA LYS A 120 -3.43 1.81 -13.28
C LYS A 120 -4.90 1.40 -13.16
N GLU A 121 -5.58 1.81 -12.11
CA GLU A 121 -7.02 1.57 -11.95
C GLU A 121 -7.84 2.19 -13.09
N VAL A 122 -7.51 3.41 -13.50
CA VAL A 122 -8.21 4.08 -14.62
C VAL A 122 -7.97 3.36 -15.94
N GLU A 123 -6.75 2.93 -16.23
CA GLU A 123 -6.44 2.15 -17.42
C GLU A 123 -7.15 0.78 -17.40
N HIS A 124 -7.14 0.12 -16.25
CA HIS A 124 -7.83 -1.16 -16.06
C HIS A 124 -9.34 -1.06 -16.31
N LEU A 125 -9.99 0.00 -15.86
CA LEU A 125 -11.41 0.25 -16.11
C LEU A 125 -11.70 0.54 -17.59
N ARG A 126 -10.77 1.15 -18.32
CA ARG A 126 -10.92 1.40 -19.76
C ARG A 126 -10.80 0.13 -20.59
N ASP A 127 -9.89 -0.77 -20.18
CA ASP A 127 -9.57 -2.00 -20.92
C ASP A 127 -10.30 -3.23 -20.39
N SER A 128 -11.18 -3.06 -19.39
CA SER A 128 -11.94 -4.18 -18.82
C SER A 128 -13.14 -4.56 -19.69
N HIS A 129 -13.21 -5.84 -20.03
CA HIS A 129 -14.39 -6.43 -20.63
C HIS A 129 -15.27 -7.05 -19.55
N TYR A 130 -16.53 -6.65 -19.52
CA TYR A 130 -17.53 -7.20 -18.62
C TYR A 130 -18.12 -8.48 -19.20
N ILE A 131 -17.85 -9.62 -18.59
CA ILE A 131 -18.44 -10.90 -18.97
C ILE A 131 -19.11 -11.52 -17.75
N GLY A 132 -20.44 -11.60 -17.73
CA GLY A 132 -21.21 -12.29 -16.70
C GLY A 132 -20.94 -11.82 -15.27
N GLY A 133 -20.70 -10.52 -15.05
CA GLY A 133 -20.38 -9.95 -13.73
C GLY A 133 -18.91 -10.05 -13.30
N LEU A 134 -18.07 -10.68 -14.10
CA LEU A 134 -16.62 -10.73 -13.89
C LEU A 134 -15.92 -9.73 -14.81
N THR A 135 -15.16 -8.84 -14.21
CA THR A 135 -14.30 -7.93 -14.97
C THR A 135 -13.01 -8.65 -15.32
N MET A 136 -12.82 -8.97 -16.61
CA MET A 136 -11.57 -9.52 -17.11
C MET A 136 -10.70 -8.38 -17.60
N PRO A 137 -9.46 -8.23 -17.10
CA PRO A 137 -8.55 -7.21 -17.62
C PRO A 137 -8.21 -7.52 -19.07
N GLY A 138 -8.59 -6.60 -19.98
CA GLY A 138 -8.16 -6.66 -21.37
C GLY A 138 -6.66 -6.42 -21.47
N GLY A 139 -5.98 -7.26 -22.25
CA GLY A 139 -4.55 -7.07 -22.51
C GLY A 139 -3.62 -7.28 -21.33
N ALA A 140 -4.03 -8.06 -20.33
CA ALA A 140 -3.16 -8.44 -19.22
C ALA A 140 -1.83 -8.99 -19.76
N LYS A 141 -0.83 -8.11 -19.84
CA LYS A 141 0.54 -8.50 -20.15
C LYS A 141 0.96 -9.53 -19.12
N THR A 142 0.91 -10.79 -19.48
CA THR A 142 1.39 -11.91 -18.65
C THR A 142 0.76 -12.01 -17.26
N SER A 143 -0.54 -12.26 -17.20
CA SER A 143 -1.10 -12.75 -15.96
C SER A 143 -0.57 -14.16 -15.68
N TRP A 144 -0.39 -14.48 -14.40
CA TRP A 144 0.04 -15.81 -13.95
C TRP A 144 -0.85 -16.95 -14.50
N TRP A 145 -2.12 -16.69 -14.80
CA TRP A 145 -3.03 -17.67 -15.38
C TRP A 145 -2.72 -17.99 -16.86
N LYS A 146 -2.14 -17.06 -17.63
CA LYS A 146 -1.61 -17.34 -18.97
C LYS A 146 -0.42 -18.29 -18.90
N LYS A 147 0.46 -18.09 -17.92
CA LYS A 147 1.60 -18.99 -17.70
C LYS A 147 1.16 -20.41 -17.31
N MET A 148 0.00 -20.57 -16.65
CA MET A 148 -0.56 -21.88 -16.34
C MET A 148 -1.10 -22.60 -17.60
N LYS A 149 -1.73 -21.88 -18.53
CA LYS A 149 -2.25 -22.46 -19.77
C LYS A 149 -1.16 -22.88 -20.75
N ASP A 150 -0.04 -22.18 -20.76
CA ASP A 150 1.08 -22.47 -21.66
C ASP A 150 1.92 -23.68 -21.18
N ASN A 151 1.63 -24.24 -19.99
CA ASN A 151 2.27 -25.43 -19.42
C ASN A 151 1.34 -26.69 -19.41
N GLU A 152 0.15 -26.63 -20.00
CA GLU A 152 -0.70 -27.78 -20.30
C GLU A 152 -0.53 -28.25 -21.76
#